data_66d0ff58a8771f05a051e77c3505c4a6
#
_entry.id   66d0ff58a8771f05a051e77c3505c4a6
#
_cell.length_a   1.000
_cell.length_b   1.000
_cell.length_c   1.000
_cell.angle_alpha   90.00
_cell.angle_beta   90.00
_cell.angle_gamma   90.00
#
_symmetry.space_group_name_H-M   'P 1'
#
loop_
_entity.id
_entity.type
_entity.pdbx_description
1 polymer ?
#
loop_
_entity_poly.entity_id
_entity_poly.type
_entity_poly.pdbx_seq_one_letter_code
_entity_poly.pdbx_strand_id
1 'polypeptide(L)'
;MRFIIILALLFSTSLFFGQKKYPTKDFRNPLDIKTILAGTFGELRTNHFHAGLDIKTQQKEGLKVYAVADGYISRIKVALWGYGKVIYITHPNGYTTVYAHLSKFGNGIEEYVKSIQYKKESYETGNIFLKPNQLSVKKGQIIAYSGST
;
A
#
# COMPACT_ATOMS: atom_id res chain seq x y z
N MET A 1 5.26 34.11 45.19
CA MET A 1 4.06 33.43 44.68
C MET A 1 3.70 33.77 43.22
N ARG A 2 3.93 34.98 42.68
CA ARG A 2 3.58 35.33 41.29
C ARG A 2 4.40 34.61 40.20
N PHE A 3 5.65 34.27 40.44
CA PHE A 3 6.53 33.59 39.46
C PHE A 3 6.20 32.11 39.24
N ILE A 4 5.66 31.41 40.24
CA ILE A 4 5.30 29.99 40.14
C ILE A 4 4.05 29.80 39.25
N ILE A 5 3.11 30.76 39.28
CA ILE A 5 1.88 30.71 38.48
C ILE A 5 2.19 30.91 36.98
N ILE A 6 3.16 31.76 36.63
CA ILE A 6 3.59 32.00 35.24
C ILE A 6 4.28 30.76 34.68
N LEU A 7 5.10 30.07 35.47
CA LEU A 7 5.78 28.84 35.04
C LEU A 7 4.80 27.68 34.80
N ALA A 8 3.74 27.56 35.64
CA ALA A 8 2.69 26.56 35.45
C ALA A 8 1.83 26.81 34.20
N LEU A 9 1.58 28.08 33.84
CA LEU A 9 0.86 28.44 32.60
C LEU A 9 1.66 28.17 31.33
N LEU A 10 3.00 28.30 31.36
CA LEU A 10 3.87 27.96 30.22
C LEU A 10 3.98 26.45 30.01
N PHE A 11 3.82 25.62 31.05
CA PHE A 11 3.83 24.17 30.90
C PHE A 11 2.50 23.58 30.40
N SER A 12 1.38 24.30 30.54
CA SER A 12 0.06 23.84 30.12
C SER A 12 -0.20 23.98 28.61
N THR A 13 0.60 24.75 27.86
CA THR A 13 0.42 24.98 26.43
C THR A 13 1.09 23.92 25.53
N SER A 14 1.93 23.04 26.09
CA SER A 14 2.65 22.02 25.32
C SER A 14 1.91 20.68 25.14
N LEU A 15 0.70 20.52 25.67
CA LEU A 15 -0.05 19.26 25.61
C LEU A 15 -1.10 19.18 24.47
N PHE A 16 -1.20 20.18 23.62
CA PHE A 16 -2.14 20.21 22.49
C PHE A 16 -1.48 19.99 21.13
N PHE A 17 -0.50 19.11 21.03
CA PHE A 17 -0.18 18.53 19.72
C PHE A 17 -1.24 17.46 19.42
N GLY A 18 -2.27 17.88 18.75
CA GLY A 18 -3.41 17.05 18.41
C GLY A 18 -2.97 15.75 17.75
N GLN A 19 -3.42 14.62 18.28
CA GLN A 19 -3.24 13.33 17.64
C GLN A 19 -3.73 13.43 16.20
N LYS A 20 -2.84 13.14 15.24
CA LYS A 20 -3.18 13.16 13.82
C LYS A 20 -4.32 12.15 13.61
N LYS A 21 -5.51 12.65 13.26
CA LYS A 21 -6.68 11.80 13.03
C LYS A 21 -6.43 10.98 11.77
N TYR A 22 -6.28 9.67 11.91
CA TYR A 22 -6.10 8.77 10.77
C TYR A 22 -7.40 8.63 9.98
N PRO A 23 -7.35 8.58 8.64
CA PRO A 23 -8.51 8.52 7.76
C PRO A 23 -9.10 7.10 7.70
N THR A 24 -9.69 6.64 8.81
CA THR A 24 -10.22 5.27 8.94
C THR A 24 -11.40 4.95 8.01
N LYS A 25 -12.10 5.97 7.51
CA LYS A 25 -13.27 5.81 6.61
C LYS A 25 -12.93 5.89 5.12
N ASP A 26 -11.72 6.30 4.78
CA ASP A 26 -11.33 6.53 3.39
C ASP A 26 -11.06 5.21 2.67
N PHE A 27 -10.61 4.20 3.37
CA PHE A 27 -10.13 2.94 2.82
C PHE A 27 -11.17 1.83 2.92
N ARG A 28 -11.28 1.01 1.86
CA ARG A 28 -12.00 -0.27 1.85
C ARG A 28 -11.03 -1.44 2.04
N ASN A 29 -11.56 -2.64 2.26
CA ASN A 29 -10.77 -3.87 2.16
C ASN A 29 -10.27 -4.07 0.72
N PRO A 30 -9.01 -4.53 0.52
CA PRO A 30 -8.47 -4.81 -0.80
C PRO A 30 -9.05 -6.08 -1.44
N LEU A 31 -9.68 -6.96 -0.67
CA LEU A 31 -10.31 -8.21 -1.13
C LEU A 31 -11.78 -8.25 -0.72
N ASP A 32 -12.63 -8.85 -1.55
CA ASP A 32 -14.07 -9.05 -1.26
C ASP A 32 -14.32 -10.39 -0.53
N ILE A 33 -13.48 -10.71 0.45
CA ILE A 33 -13.60 -11.87 1.32
C ILE A 33 -13.52 -11.44 2.79
N LYS A 34 -13.93 -12.29 3.71
CA LYS A 34 -13.73 -12.07 5.14
C LYS A 34 -12.22 -11.93 5.42
N THR A 35 -11.82 -10.79 5.98
CA THR A 35 -10.41 -10.55 6.32
C THR A 35 -10.01 -11.43 7.50
N ILE A 36 -9.12 -12.37 7.25
CA ILE A 36 -8.44 -13.17 8.27
C ILE A 36 -6.96 -12.98 8.04
N LEU A 37 -6.23 -12.55 9.06
CA LEU A 37 -4.80 -12.29 8.95
C LEU A 37 -3.99 -13.58 9.15
N ALA A 38 -2.96 -13.74 8.32
CA ALA A 38 -1.92 -14.76 8.47
C ALA A 38 -0.66 -14.17 9.12
N GLY A 39 -0.43 -12.87 8.93
CA GLY A 39 0.67 -12.11 9.53
C GLY A 39 0.25 -10.68 9.83
N THR A 40 0.82 -10.09 10.87
CA THR A 40 0.50 -8.74 11.34
C THR A 40 1.68 -7.78 11.15
N PHE A 41 1.38 -6.48 11.12
CA PHE A 41 2.42 -5.45 11.07
C PHE A 41 3.33 -5.51 12.31
N GLY A 42 4.63 -5.40 12.08
CA GLY A 42 5.64 -5.45 13.13
C GLY A 42 5.97 -6.86 13.65
N GLU A 43 5.37 -7.91 13.08
CA GLU A 43 5.71 -9.30 13.41
C GLU A 43 7.17 -9.59 13.06
N LEU A 44 7.90 -10.22 13.99
CA LEU A 44 9.30 -10.59 13.79
C LEU A 44 9.41 -11.72 12.76
N ARG A 45 10.17 -11.50 11.72
CA ARG A 45 10.57 -12.50 10.70
C ARG A 45 12.06 -12.80 10.86
N THR A 46 12.59 -13.75 10.15
CA THR A 46 13.99 -14.25 10.29
C THR A 46 15.04 -13.14 10.24
N ASN A 47 14.84 -12.10 9.43
CA ASN A 47 15.83 -11.02 9.20
C ASN A 47 15.23 -9.61 9.13
N HIS A 48 13.94 -9.44 9.40
CA HIS A 48 13.26 -8.13 9.36
C HIS A 48 11.94 -8.18 10.15
N PHE A 49 11.37 -7.00 10.39
CA PHE A 49 9.99 -6.88 10.87
C PHE A 49 9.02 -6.82 9.68
N HIS A 50 7.89 -7.51 9.79
CA HIS A 50 6.86 -7.51 8.76
C HIS A 50 6.28 -6.11 8.58
N ALA A 51 6.36 -5.55 7.37
CA ALA A 51 5.97 -4.18 7.06
C ALA A 51 4.51 -4.06 6.56
N GLY A 52 3.67 -5.10 6.76
CA GLY A 52 2.32 -5.12 6.23
C GLY A 52 1.37 -6.04 7.00
N LEU A 53 0.27 -6.39 6.35
CA LEU A 53 -0.71 -7.36 6.80
C LEU A 53 -0.81 -8.47 5.76
N ASP A 54 -0.59 -9.72 6.16
CA ASP A 54 -0.83 -10.87 5.30
C ASP A 54 -2.28 -11.31 5.45
N ILE A 55 -3.05 -11.28 4.36
CA ILE A 55 -4.46 -11.68 4.34
C ILE A 55 -4.56 -13.09 3.79
N LYS A 56 -5.20 -13.99 4.54
CA LYS A 56 -5.47 -15.37 4.09
C LYS A 56 -6.43 -15.36 2.90
N THR A 57 -6.00 -15.90 1.77
CA THR A 57 -6.78 -16.00 0.53
C THR A 57 -7.51 -17.32 0.37
N GLN A 58 -7.75 -18.06 1.47
CA GLN A 58 -8.42 -19.37 1.47
C GLN A 58 -7.69 -20.40 0.59
N GLN A 59 -6.36 -20.34 0.54
CA GLN A 59 -5.50 -21.17 -0.33
C GLN A 59 -5.80 -21.03 -1.83
N LYS A 60 -6.38 -19.89 -2.25
CA LYS A 60 -6.67 -19.58 -3.65
C LYS A 60 -5.82 -18.43 -4.13
N GLU A 61 -5.24 -18.60 -5.30
CA GLU A 61 -4.65 -17.52 -6.08
C GLU A 61 -5.68 -16.92 -7.04
N GLY A 62 -5.38 -15.73 -7.57
CA GLY A 62 -6.20 -15.08 -8.58
C GLY A 62 -7.44 -14.39 -8.03
N LEU A 63 -7.57 -14.17 -6.72
CA LEU A 63 -8.64 -13.34 -6.17
C LEU A 63 -8.43 -11.88 -6.62
N LYS A 64 -9.52 -11.22 -7.01
CA LYS A 64 -9.50 -9.81 -7.42
C LYS A 64 -8.99 -8.93 -6.28
N VAL A 65 -7.97 -8.13 -6.55
CA VAL A 65 -7.40 -7.13 -5.64
C VAL A 65 -7.88 -5.76 -6.09
N TYR A 66 -8.46 -5.01 -5.17
CA TYR A 66 -9.08 -3.72 -5.44
C TYR A 66 -8.26 -2.57 -4.84
N ALA A 67 -8.24 -1.43 -5.52
CA ALA A 67 -7.74 -0.19 -4.95
C ALA A 67 -8.59 0.19 -3.72
N VAL A 68 -7.94 0.36 -2.58
CA VAL A 68 -8.64 0.65 -1.31
C VAL A 68 -9.23 2.06 -1.25
N ALA A 69 -8.70 3.00 -2.04
CA ALA A 69 -9.18 4.37 -2.17
C ALA A 69 -8.82 4.92 -3.56
N ASP A 70 -9.38 6.10 -3.92
CA ASP A 70 -8.98 6.85 -5.10
C ASP A 70 -7.50 7.24 -5.03
N GLY A 71 -6.81 7.29 -6.16
CA GLY A 71 -5.42 7.69 -6.23
C GLY A 71 -4.80 7.49 -7.60
N TYR A 72 -3.48 7.40 -7.63
CA TYR A 72 -2.73 7.03 -8.83
C TYR A 72 -1.62 6.04 -8.47
N ILE A 73 -1.29 5.19 -9.41
CA ILE A 73 -0.17 4.26 -9.26
C ILE A 73 1.12 5.07 -9.33
N SER A 74 1.80 5.22 -8.21
CA SER A 74 3.05 5.99 -8.11
C SER A 74 4.29 5.15 -8.38
N ARG A 75 4.21 3.83 -8.14
CA ARG A 75 5.31 2.91 -8.42
C ARG A 75 4.78 1.51 -8.72
N ILE A 76 5.43 0.85 -9.68
CA ILE A 76 5.26 -0.58 -9.96
C ILE A 76 6.66 -1.22 -9.96
N LYS A 77 6.74 -2.46 -9.51
CA LYS A 77 7.96 -3.29 -9.65
C LYS A 77 7.58 -4.73 -9.93
N VAL A 78 8.35 -5.38 -10.79
CA VAL A 78 8.36 -6.83 -10.98
C VAL A 78 9.76 -7.32 -10.67
N ALA A 79 9.86 -8.26 -9.74
CA ALA A 79 11.11 -8.90 -9.36
C ALA A 79 10.90 -10.39 -9.10
N LEU A 80 11.94 -11.19 -9.20
CA LEU A 80 11.89 -12.63 -8.90
C LEU A 80 11.84 -12.90 -7.39
N TRP A 81 12.32 -11.97 -6.57
CA TRP A 81 12.44 -12.10 -5.11
C TRP A 81 11.78 -10.93 -4.37
N GLY A 82 11.56 -11.11 -3.08
CA GLY A 82 10.97 -10.11 -2.18
C GLY A 82 9.47 -9.96 -2.45
N TYR A 83 9.01 -8.76 -2.76
CA TYR A 83 7.57 -8.50 -3.02
C TYR A 83 7.04 -9.07 -4.35
N GLY A 84 7.89 -9.66 -5.20
CA GLY A 84 7.46 -10.16 -6.49
C GLY A 84 6.87 -9.05 -7.38
N LYS A 85 5.62 -9.21 -7.80
CA LYS A 85 4.83 -8.15 -8.44
C LYS A 85 4.21 -7.27 -7.36
N VAL A 86 4.48 -5.97 -7.41
CA VAL A 86 4.03 -5.00 -6.40
C VAL A 86 3.57 -3.69 -7.04
N ILE A 87 2.48 -3.13 -6.49
CA ILE A 87 1.92 -1.82 -6.85
C ILE A 87 1.92 -0.92 -5.62
N TYR A 88 2.28 0.34 -5.82
CA TYR A 88 2.16 1.42 -4.84
C TYR A 88 1.14 2.43 -5.37
N ILE A 89 0.15 2.77 -4.58
CA ILE A 89 -0.87 3.78 -4.93
C ILE A 89 -0.78 4.93 -3.94
N THR A 90 -0.53 6.13 -4.46
CA THR A 90 -0.55 7.36 -3.67
C THR A 90 -1.95 7.97 -3.73
N HIS A 91 -2.51 8.29 -2.56
CA HIS A 91 -3.87 8.79 -2.39
C HIS A 91 -3.89 10.30 -2.11
N PRO A 92 -5.00 11.01 -2.41
CA PRO A 92 -5.14 12.45 -2.18
C PRO A 92 -4.96 12.86 -0.70
N ASN A 93 -5.23 11.95 0.23
CA ASN A 93 -5.03 12.18 1.67
C ASN A 93 -3.56 12.08 2.13
N GLY A 94 -2.61 11.90 1.20
CA GLY A 94 -1.17 11.83 1.46
C GLY A 94 -0.65 10.46 1.88
N TYR A 95 -1.51 9.44 1.99
CA TYR A 95 -1.08 8.06 2.26
C TYR A 95 -0.73 7.32 0.97
N THR A 96 0.13 6.31 1.10
CA THR A 96 0.44 5.37 0.03
C THR A 96 0.13 3.95 0.50
N THR A 97 -0.65 3.22 -0.30
CA THR A 97 -0.91 1.80 -0.07
C THR A 97 -0.05 0.93 -0.96
N VAL A 98 0.36 -0.23 -0.44
CA VAL A 98 1.24 -1.18 -1.11
C VAL A 98 0.52 -2.51 -1.24
N TYR A 99 0.51 -3.07 -2.45
CA TYR A 99 -0.07 -4.37 -2.76
C TYR A 99 1.03 -5.25 -3.34
N ALA A 100 1.45 -6.23 -2.56
CA ALA A 100 2.56 -7.13 -2.89
C ALA A 100 2.07 -8.57 -3.15
N HIS A 101 2.99 -9.42 -3.59
CA HIS A 101 2.74 -10.84 -3.85
C HIS A 101 1.60 -11.07 -4.84
N LEU A 102 1.55 -10.26 -5.90
CA LEU A 102 0.51 -10.32 -6.91
C LEU A 102 0.86 -11.37 -7.98
N SER A 103 -0.13 -12.15 -8.43
CA SER A 103 0.04 -13.09 -9.53
C SER A 103 0.00 -12.39 -10.88
N LYS A 104 -0.90 -11.41 -11.03
CA LYS A 104 -1.13 -10.65 -12.27
C LYS A 104 -1.60 -9.25 -11.94
N PHE A 105 -1.28 -8.27 -12.78
CA PHE A 105 -1.86 -6.93 -12.69
C PHE A 105 -3.24 -6.88 -13.36
N GLY A 106 -4.03 -5.86 -13.04
CA GLY A 106 -5.29 -5.57 -13.71
C GLY A 106 -5.08 -5.06 -15.14
N ASN A 107 -6.15 -5.08 -15.92
CA ASN A 107 -6.11 -4.59 -17.31
C ASN A 107 -5.63 -3.13 -17.37
N GLY A 108 -4.91 -2.78 -18.42
CA GLY A 108 -4.23 -1.49 -18.56
C GLY A 108 -2.90 -1.40 -17.79
N ILE A 109 -2.83 -1.91 -16.57
CA ILE A 109 -1.59 -1.96 -15.79
C ILE A 109 -0.70 -3.09 -16.33
N GLU A 110 -1.27 -4.25 -16.60
CA GLU A 110 -0.55 -5.41 -17.12
C GLU A 110 0.07 -5.11 -18.50
N GLU A 111 -0.69 -4.48 -19.39
CA GLU A 111 -0.23 -4.08 -20.73
C GLU A 111 0.91 -3.06 -20.64
N TYR A 112 0.78 -2.09 -19.72
CA TYR A 112 1.82 -1.10 -19.47
C TYR A 112 3.12 -1.74 -18.97
N VAL A 113 3.03 -2.65 -18.00
CA VAL A 113 4.20 -3.37 -17.47
C VAL A 113 4.85 -4.24 -18.55
N LYS A 114 4.05 -4.99 -19.33
CA LYS A 114 4.56 -5.81 -20.44
C LYS A 114 5.31 -4.98 -21.48
N SER A 115 4.80 -3.79 -21.82
CA SER A 115 5.49 -2.92 -22.77
C SER A 115 6.91 -2.56 -22.33
N ILE A 116 7.10 -2.39 -21.01
CA ILE A 116 8.42 -2.11 -20.42
C ILE A 116 9.29 -3.37 -20.39
N GLN A 117 8.71 -4.52 -20.04
CA GLN A 117 9.41 -5.80 -20.03
C GLN A 117 9.94 -6.16 -21.44
N TYR A 118 9.10 -6.02 -22.47
CA TYR A 118 9.51 -6.23 -23.86
C TYR A 118 10.60 -5.26 -24.31
N LYS A 119 10.46 -3.96 -23.98
CA LYS A 119 11.48 -2.97 -24.31
C LYS A 119 12.82 -3.22 -23.61
N LYS A 120 12.80 -3.81 -22.42
CA LYS A 120 14.00 -4.18 -21.66
C LYS A 120 14.52 -5.58 -21.97
N GLU A 121 13.76 -6.38 -22.72
CA GLU A 121 14.02 -7.81 -22.91
C GLU A 121 14.26 -8.55 -21.58
N SER A 122 13.48 -8.19 -20.57
CA SER A 122 13.64 -8.69 -19.20
C SER A 122 12.31 -8.88 -18.49
N TYR A 123 12.17 -9.99 -17.76
CA TYR A 123 11.03 -10.20 -16.88
C TYR A 123 10.99 -9.18 -15.73
N GLU A 124 12.16 -8.85 -15.16
CA GLU A 124 12.27 -7.89 -14.09
C GLU A 124 12.26 -6.45 -14.63
N THR A 125 11.40 -5.62 -14.07
CA THR A 125 11.29 -4.23 -14.53
C THR A 125 12.21 -3.26 -13.79
N GLY A 126 12.68 -3.63 -12.59
CA GLY A 126 13.17 -2.65 -11.62
C GLY A 126 12.01 -1.76 -11.15
N ASN A 127 12.32 -0.62 -10.56
CA ASN A 127 11.30 0.34 -10.16
C ASN A 127 10.84 1.17 -11.37
N ILE A 128 9.52 1.17 -11.60
CA ILE A 128 8.85 2.03 -12.56
C ILE A 128 8.13 3.11 -11.76
N PHE A 129 8.57 4.36 -11.86
CA PHE A 129 7.92 5.50 -11.21
C PHE A 129 6.99 6.21 -12.19
N LEU A 130 5.77 6.52 -11.76
CA LEU A 130 4.75 7.17 -12.55
C LEU A 130 4.33 8.51 -11.96
N LYS A 131 3.90 9.41 -12.84
CA LYS A 131 3.35 10.71 -12.45
C LYS A 131 1.84 10.59 -12.16
N PRO A 132 1.23 11.53 -11.40
CA PRO A 132 -0.19 11.46 -10.99
C PRO A 132 -1.20 11.26 -12.11
N ASN A 133 -0.93 11.74 -13.32
CA ASN A 133 -1.84 11.70 -14.47
C ASN A 133 -1.63 10.51 -15.42
N GLN A 134 -0.71 9.59 -15.12
CA GLN A 134 -0.40 8.47 -16.02
C GLN A 134 -1.30 7.24 -15.81
N LEU A 135 -1.44 6.78 -14.59
CA LEU A 135 -2.30 5.63 -14.25
C LEU A 135 -3.12 5.97 -12.99
N SER A 136 -4.25 6.65 -13.19
CA SER A 136 -5.22 6.92 -12.13
C SER A 136 -6.05 5.69 -11.82
N VAL A 137 -6.44 5.53 -10.56
CA VAL A 137 -7.31 4.45 -10.08
C VAL A 137 -8.43 4.98 -9.21
N LYS A 138 -9.58 4.31 -9.26
CA LYS A 138 -10.74 4.60 -8.42
C LYS A 138 -10.86 3.57 -7.30
N LYS A 139 -11.37 4.00 -6.14
CA LYS A 139 -11.73 3.10 -5.05
C LYS A 139 -12.61 1.96 -5.55
N GLY A 140 -12.22 0.72 -5.29
CA GLY A 140 -12.93 -0.46 -5.77
C GLY A 140 -12.61 -0.88 -7.21
N GLN A 141 -11.72 -0.20 -7.91
CA GLN A 141 -11.21 -0.65 -9.20
C GLN A 141 -10.32 -1.88 -9.00
N ILE A 142 -10.46 -2.89 -9.86
CA ILE A 142 -9.56 -4.05 -9.88
C ILE A 142 -8.20 -3.59 -10.40
N ILE A 143 -7.18 -3.73 -9.58
CA ILE A 143 -5.79 -3.32 -9.89
C ILE A 143 -4.86 -4.51 -10.10
N ALA A 144 -5.23 -5.67 -9.56
CA ALA A 144 -4.41 -6.88 -9.63
C ALA A 144 -5.21 -8.12 -9.23
N TYR A 145 -4.49 -9.25 -9.19
CA TYR A 145 -4.96 -10.52 -8.67
C TYR A 145 -3.98 -11.07 -7.65
N SER A 146 -4.49 -11.72 -6.58
CA SER A 146 -3.67 -12.29 -5.52
C SER A 146 -2.80 -13.42 -6.04
N GLY A 147 -1.58 -13.52 -5.53
CA GLY A 147 -0.68 -14.65 -5.74
C GLY A 147 -0.33 -15.31 -4.42
N SER A 148 0.61 -16.25 -4.50
CA SER A 148 1.33 -16.83 -3.37
C SER A 148 2.81 -16.55 -3.53
N THR A 149 3.50 -16.28 -2.45
CA THR A 149 4.97 -16.27 -2.35
C THR A 149 5.40 -16.75 -0.98
#